data_ee3807ababe365aff644a8fec653756b
#
_entry.id   ee3807ababe365aff644a8fec653756b
#
_cell.length_a   1.000
_cell.length_b   1.000
_cell.length_c   1.000
_cell.angle_alpha   90.00
_cell.angle_beta   90.00
_cell.angle_gamma   90.00
#
_symmetry.space_group_name_H-M   'P 1'
#
loop_
_entity.id
_entity.type
_entity.pdbx_description
1 polymer ?
#
loop_
_entity_poly.entity_id
_entity_poly.type
_entity_poly.pdbx_seq_one_letter_code
_entity_poly.pdbx_strand_id
1 'polypeptide(L)'
;MLELNKSLRPDISGIYRGRFAPSPSGFLHFGSLIAALASYLDAKHNNGQWLVRIEDIDPPREKAGASAEILQTLEVYGLHWDEDVLYQSQQSAVYREVLADLSQQKISYYCRCTRAQIKALGGIYQGHCRDLKQPVNDSAIRVINTFGTSQYNDLIQGHVTCNPELAQEDFIVLRKDGLFAYQLAVVVDDIYQNITHVIRGCDLLEPTARQLSFYQILQYKAPQFGHFPLAVTHQGFKLSKQNNAPEINKENPIPSLFAALTFLGQQPPNELLQANVTELLSWAIAHWSITQVPKSQEIVL
;
A
#
# COMPACT_ATOMS: atom_id res chain seq x y z
N MET A 1 -13.92 -19.29 10.56
CA MET A 1 -13.89 -17.82 10.63
C MET A 1 -12.59 -17.46 11.30
N LEU A 2 -11.67 -16.88 10.55
CA LEU A 2 -10.39 -16.41 11.11
C LEU A 2 -10.69 -15.37 12.19
N GLU A 3 -10.61 -15.76 13.43
CA GLU A 3 -10.48 -14.79 14.52
C GLU A 3 -9.00 -14.40 14.62
N LEU A 4 -8.52 -13.58 13.67
CA LEU A 4 -7.25 -12.89 13.86
C LEU A 4 -7.33 -12.12 15.17
N ASN A 5 -7.09 -12.85 16.24
CA ASN A 5 -6.96 -12.44 17.64
C ASN A 5 -7.86 -11.25 18.09
N LYS A 6 -9.18 -11.41 18.04
CA LYS A 6 -10.15 -10.43 18.60
C LYS A 6 -9.91 -10.13 20.07
N SER A 7 -9.18 -10.99 20.78
CA SER A 7 -8.98 -10.88 22.23
C SER A 7 -7.93 -9.86 22.67
N LEU A 8 -7.16 -9.27 21.74
CA LEU A 8 -6.04 -8.38 22.07
C LEU A 8 -6.20 -6.95 21.54
N ARG A 9 -7.36 -6.58 20.99
CA ARG A 9 -7.55 -5.25 20.39
C ARG A 9 -8.57 -4.44 21.16
N PRO A 10 -8.24 -3.20 21.58
CA PRO A 10 -9.25 -2.27 22.05
C PRO A 10 -10.30 -2.05 20.94
N ASP A 11 -11.55 -1.83 21.33
CA ASP A 11 -12.56 -1.36 20.38
C ASP A 11 -12.17 0.06 19.93
N ILE A 12 -11.63 0.14 18.72
CA ILE A 12 -11.23 1.40 18.08
C ILE A 12 -12.26 1.81 17.03
N SER A 13 -13.47 1.30 17.11
CA SER A 13 -14.56 1.65 16.20
C SER A 13 -14.75 3.18 16.15
N GLY A 14 -14.75 3.73 14.96
CA GLY A 14 -14.92 5.17 14.73
C GLY A 14 -13.64 6.01 14.70
N ILE A 15 -12.46 5.48 15.02
CA ILE A 15 -11.20 6.21 14.90
C ILE A 15 -10.68 6.08 13.46
N TYR A 16 -10.32 7.23 12.83
CA TYR A 16 -9.59 7.21 11.57
C TYR A 16 -8.20 6.61 11.79
N ARG A 17 -7.84 5.59 11.03
CA ARG A 17 -6.51 4.98 11.06
C ARG A 17 -5.96 4.89 9.63
N GLY A 18 -4.98 5.75 9.34
CA GLY A 18 -4.22 5.72 8.09
C GLY A 18 -2.87 5.06 8.27
N ARG A 19 -2.18 4.79 7.18
CA ARG A 19 -0.80 4.25 7.25
C ARG A 19 0.05 4.68 6.05
N PHE A 20 1.35 4.79 6.28
CA PHE A 20 2.40 4.78 5.27
C PHE A 20 3.14 3.45 5.32
N ALA A 21 3.27 2.77 4.18
CA ALA A 21 3.80 1.40 4.12
C ALA A 21 4.93 1.28 3.07
N PRO A 22 6.13 1.84 3.37
CA PRO A 22 7.25 1.80 2.45
C PRO A 22 7.98 0.46 2.46
N SER A 23 8.37 -0.04 1.27
CA SER A 23 9.35 -1.11 1.15
C SER A 23 10.77 -0.54 1.32
N PRO A 24 11.66 -1.19 2.10
CA PRO A 24 13.03 -0.70 2.36
C PRO A 24 14.00 -1.00 1.21
N SER A 25 13.57 -0.73 -0.02
CA SER A 25 14.36 -0.94 -1.25
C SER A 25 15.29 0.23 -1.59
N GLY A 26 15.40 1.23 -0.73
CA GLY A 26 16.23 2.44 -0.83
C GLY A 26 15.65 3.57 0.01
N PHE A 27 16.27 4.74 -0.07
CA PHE A 27 15.89 5.93 0.69
C PHE A 27 14.61 6.59 0.14
N LEU A 28 14.02 7.52 0.89
CA LEU A 28 12.85 8.25 0.43
C LEU A 28 13.23 9.22 -0.69
N HIS A 29 12.42 9.25 -1.72
CA HIS A 29 12.47 10.19 -2.84
C HIS A 29 11.18 11.03 -2.88
N PHE A 30 11.08 12.01 -3.77
CA PHE A 30 9.94 12.91 -3.81
C PHE A 30 8.59 12.18 -3.92
N GLY A 31 8.49 11.14 -4.77
CA GLY A 31 7.24 10.35 -4.88
C GLY A 31 6.87 9.61 -3.58
N SER A 32 7.85 9.13 -2.80
CA SER A 32 7.59 8.54 -1.49
C SER A 32 7.26 9.58 -0.42
N LEU A 33 7.82 10.80 -0.52
CA LEU A 33 7.41 11.92 0.34
C LEU A 33 5.95 12.30 0.11
N ILE A 34 5.50 12.37 -1.15
CA ILE A 34 4.08 12.61 -1.48
C ILE A 34 3.20 11.55 -0.80
N ALA A 35 3.59 10.28 -0.86
CA ALA A 35 2.83 9.18 -0.24
C ALA A 35 2.76 9.29 1.29
N ALA A 36 3.89 9.58 1.93
CA ALA A 36 3.96 9.80 3.37
C ALA A 36 3.12 11.01 3.78
N LEU A 37 3.32 12.15 3.11
CA LEU A 37 2.64 13.40 3.42
C LEU A 37 1.13 13.31 3.22
N ALA A 38 0.65 12.78 2.08
CA ALA A 38 -0.78 12.66 1.80
C ALA A 38 -1.49 11.77 2.83
N SER A 39 -0.93 10.60 3.16
CA SER A 39 -1.51 9.70 4.16
C SER A 39 -1.45 10.28 5.58
N TYR A 40 -0.38 11.03 5.92
CA TYR A 40 -0.22 11.73 7.18
C TYR A 40 -1.26 12.84 7.35
N LEU A 41 -1.38 13.72 6.36
CA LEU A 41 -2.30 14.85 6.40
C LEU A 41 -3.76 14.40 6.48
N ASP A 42 -4.12 13.38 5.69
CA ASP A 42 -5.48 12.85 5.72
C ASP A 42 -5.84 12.26 7.10
N ALA A 43 -4.89 11.54 7.73
CA ALA A 43 -5.10 11.02 9.07
C ALA A 43 -5.18 12.13 10.12
N LYS A 44 -4.23 13.07 10.13
CA LYS A 44 -4.16 14.11 11.17
C LYS A 44 -5.27 15.17 11.04
N HIS A 45 -5.67 15.52 9.83
CA HIS A 45 -6.82 16.40 9.58
C HIS A 45 -8.13 15.80 10.14
N ASN A 46 -8.29 14.50 10.04
CA ASN A 46 -9.45 13.77 10.59
C ASN A 46 -9.29 13.40 12.08
N ASN A 47 -8.34 14.01 12.81
CA ASN A 47 -8.03 13.70 14.22
C ASN A 47 -7.76 12.21 14.45
N GLY A 48 -7.21 11.54 13.46
CA GLY A 48 -6.94 10.12 13.46
C GLY A 48 -5.50 9.77 13.83
N GLN A 49 -5.21 8.49 13.75
CA GLN A 49 -3.87 7.91 13.93
C GLN A 49 -3.23 7.64 12.57
N TRP A 50 -1.93 7.92 12.47
CA TRP A 50 -1.12 7.62 11.31
C TRP A 50 -0.02 6.64 11.68
N LEU A 51 -0.03 5.48 11.06
CA LEU A 51 0.87 4.37 11.37
C LEU A 51 1.96 4.24 10.30
N VAL A 52 3.09 3.68 10.68
CA VAL A 52 4.17 3.30 9.76
C VAL A 52 4.35 1.79 9.78
N ARG A 53 4.42 1.21 8.58
CA ARG A 53 4.72 -0.20 8.38
C ARG A 53 5.85 -0.36 7.38
N ILE A 54 6.92 -1.07 7.77
CA ILE A 54 8.01 -1.41 6.86
C ILE A 54 7.69 -2.72 6.15
N GLU A 55 7.60 -2.67 4.82
CA GLU A 55 7.28 -3.84 3.98
C GLU A 55 8.57 -4.58 3.57
N ASP A 56 9.18 -5.29 4.54
CA ASP A 56 10.46 -5.99 4.48
C ASP A 56 10.28 -7.52 4.30
N ILE A 57 9.47 -7.93 3.33
CA ILE A 57 9.22 -9.36 2.99
C ILE A 57 9.78 -9.79 1.63
N ASP A 58 10.59 -8.96 1.01
CA ASP A 58 11.25 -9.25 -0.27
C ASP A 58 12.77 -8.99 -0.15
N PRO A 59 13.50 -9.82 0.62
CA PRO A 59 14.92 -9.63 0.93
C PRO A 59 15.81 -9.33 -0.29
N PRO A 60 15.58 -9.92 -1.47
CA PRO A 60 16.39 -9.59 -2.66
C PRO A 60 16.33 -8.13 -3.11
N ARG A 61 15.29 -7.39 -2.72
CA ARG A 61 15.12 -5.97 -3.07
C ARG A 61 15.42 -5.01 -1.93
N GLU A 62 15.67 -5.53 -0.74
CA GLU A 62 15.97 -4.70 0.43
C GLU A 62 17.39 -4.17 0.39
N LYS A 63 17.57 -2.96 0.90
CA LYS A 63 18.90 -2.35 1.09
C LYS A 63 19.20 -2.24 2.58
N ALA A 64 20.38 -2.68 2.97
CA ALA A 64 20.83 -2.57 4.37
C ALA A 64 20.72 -1.12 4.85
N GLY A 65 20.16 -0.93 6.05
CA GLY A 65 19.97 0.40 6.66
C GLY A 65 18.79 1.21 6.13
N ALA A 66 18.13 0.79 5.04
CA ALA A 66 17.06 1.59 4.43
C ALA A 66 15.85 1.79 5.36
N SER A 67 15.50 0.80 6.18
CA SER A 67 14.40 0.94 7.14
C SER A 67 14.66 2.04 8.16
N ALA A 68 15.85 2.05 8.77
CA ALA A 68 16.24 3.08 9.72
C ALA A 68 16.31 4.47 9.08
N GLU A 69 16.85 4.56 7.88
CA GLU A 69 16.95 5.80 7.10
C GLU A 69 15.57 6.37 6.71
N ILE A 70 14.62 5.50 6.35
CA ILE A 70 13.23 5.90 6.09
C ILE A 70 12.62 6.53 7.35
N LEU A 71 12.74 5.88 8.50
CA LEU A 71 12.18 6.38 9.76
C LEU A 71 12.84 7.70 10.18
N GLN A 72 14.17 7.79 10.12
CA GLN A 72 14.88 9.03 10.39
C GLN A 72 14.45 10.17 9.46
N THR A 73 14.23 9.88 8.17
CA THR A 73 13.77 10.88 7.22
C THR A 73 12.36 11.37 7.58
N LEU A 74 11.45 10.48 7.96
CA LEU A 74 10.11 10.88 8.42
C LEU A 74 10.18 11.80 9.64
N GLU A 75 11.04 11.50 10.62
CA GLU A 75 11.26 12.34 11.80
C GLU A 75 11.76 13.74 11.42
N VAL A 76 12.79 13.82 10.56
CA VAL A 76 13.34 15.10 10.06
C VAL A 76 12.28 15.92 9.33
N TYR A 77 11.41 15.27 8.61
CA TYR A 77 10.28 15.90 7.91
C TYR A 77 9.06 16.20 8.81
N GLY A 78 9.16 15.92 10.13
CA GLY A 78 8.09 16.16 11.11
C GLY A 78 6.88 15.23 10.97
N LEU A 79 7.01 14.15 10.21
CA LEU A 79 5.95 13.17 9.98
C LEU A 79 6.01 12.08 11.07
N HIS A 80 5.60 12.46 12.29
CA HIS A 80 5.61 11.58 13.45
C HIS A 80 4.41 10.63 13.41
N TRP A 81 4.72 9.33 13.54
CA TRP A 81 3.70 8.27 13.54
C TRP A 81 3.22 7.96 14.97
N ASP A 82 2.05 7.35 15.02
CA ASP A 82 1.45 6.84 16.24
C ASP A 82 1.76 5.33 16.36
N GLU A 83 1.84 4.82 17.57
CA GLU A 83 2.12 3.41 17.89
C GLU A 83 3.50 2.92 17.41
N ASP A 84 3.79 1.64 17.61
CA ASP A 84 5.03 1.01 17.19
C ASP A 84 5.04 0.77 15.67
N VAL A 85 6.24 0.86 15.07
CA VAL A 85 6.44 0.51 13.66
C VAL A 85 6.26 -0.99 13.49
N LEU A 86 5.37 -1.38 12.59
CA LEU A 86 5.19 -2.77 12.22
C LEU A 86 6.21 -3.15 11.12
N TYR A 87 6.91 -4.27 11.31
CA TYR A 87 7.77 -4.87 10.29
C TYR A 87 7.11 -6.13 9.76
N GLN A 88 6.90 -6.24 8.45
CA GLN A 88 6.25 -7.40 7.84
C GLN A 88 7.00 -8.70 8.07
N SER A 89 8.33 -8.68 8.12
CA SER A 89 9.17 -9.83 8.45
C SER A 89 8.83 -10.47 9.79
N GLN A 90 8.30 -9.69 10.75
CA GLN A 90 7.87 -10.17 12.06
C GLN A 90 6.46 -10.78 12.05
N GLN A 91 5.68 -10.62 10.97
CA GLN A 91 4.30 -11.11 10.85
C GLN A 91 4.20 -12.51 10.22
N SER A 92 5.32 -13.18 9.97
CA SER A 92 5.35 -14.49 9.30
C SER A 92 4.44 -15.56 9.92
N ALA A 93 4.24 -15.53 11.24
CA ALA A 93 3.34 -16.47 11.93
C ALA A 93 1.88 -16.20 11.56
N VAL A 94 1.47 -14.93 11.54
CA VAL A 94 0.11 -14.49 11.16
C VAL A 94 -0.19 -14.86 9.72
N TYR A 95 0.75 -14.63 8.80
CA TYR A 95 0.55 -15.00 7.40
C TYR A 95 0.40 -16.50 7.20
N ARG A 96 1.17 -17.34 7.92
CA ARG A 96 1.03 -18.78 7.87
C ARG A 96 -0.31 -19.26 8.41
N GLU A 97 -0.82 -18.64 9.46
CA GLU A 97 -2.13 -18.93 10.00
C GLU A 97 -3.24 -18.65 8.97
N VAL A 98 -3.17 -17.50 8.27
CA VAL A 98 -4.09 -17.17 7.18
C VAL A 98 -4.01 -18.20 6.07
N LEU A 99 -2.80 -18.59 5.64
CA LEU A 99 -2.61 -19.62 4.60
C LEU A 99 -3.19 -20.98 5.01
N ALA A 100 -3.02 -21.36 6.28
CA ALA A 100 -3.57 -22.61 6.81
C ALA A 100 -5.10 -22.59 6.80
N ASP A 101 -5.71 -21.48 7.20
CA ASP A 101 -7.17 -21.31 7.18
C ASP A 101 -7.74 -21.34 5.75
N LEU A 102 -7.11 -20.63 4.80
CA LEU A 102 -7.50 -20.67 3.38
C LEU A 102 -7.43 -22.11 2.82
N SER A 103 -6.43 -22.90 3.25
CA SER A 103 -6.29 -24.30 2.87
C SER A 103 -7.38 -25.18 3.51
N GLN A 104 -7.67 -24.99 4.80
CA GLN A 104 -8.71 -25.74 5.51
C GLN A 104 -10.10 -25.47 4.89
N GLN A 105 -10.37 -24.24 4.49
CA GLN A 105 -11.59 -23.86 3.80
C GLN A 105 -11.65 -24.32 2.32
N LYS A 106 -10.57 -24.92 1.81
CA LYS A 106 -10.42 -25.37 0.41
C LYS A 106 -10.60 -24.24 -0.62
N ILE A 107 -10.23 -23.01 -0.25
CA ILE A 107 -10.25 -21.84 -1.11
C ILE A 107 -8.85 -21.40 -1.56
N SER A 108 -7.87 -22.27 -1.40
CA SER A 108 -6.51 -22.14 -1.95
C SER A 108 -6.03 -23.43 -2.59
N TYR A 109 -5.07 -23.32 -3.49
CA TYR A 109 -4.47 -24.47 -4.18
C TYR A 109 -3.04 -24.19 -4.63
N TYR A 110 -2.28 -25.26 -4.91
CA TYR A 110 -0.92 -25.19 -5.39
C TYR A 110 -0.86 -24.97 -6.91
N CYS A 111 0.02 -24.06 -7.35
CA CYS A 111 0.17 -23.69 -8.75
C CYS A 111 1.64 -23.70 -9.17
N ARG A 112 1.95 -24.39 -10.27
CA ARG A 112 3.31 -24.46 -10.87
C ARG A 112 3.48 -23.63 -12.12
N CYS A 113 2.45 -22.93 -12.59
CA CYS A 113 2.53 -22.11 -13.78
C CYS A 113 3.59 -21.00 -13.65
N THR A 114 4.46 -20.92 -14.63
CA THR A 114 5.45 -19.84 -14.74
C THR A 114 4.84 -18.59 -15.35
N ARG A 115 5.49 -17.42 -15.14
CA ARG A 115 5.10 -16.17 -15.80
C ARG A 115 5.09 -16.29 -17.32
N ALA A 116 6.05 -17.02 -17.91
CA ALA A 116 6.12 -17.24 -19.34
C ALA A 116 4.92 -18.04 -19.87
N GLN A 117 4.52 -19.09 -19.15
CA GLN A 117 3.32 -19.87 -19.50
C GLN A 117 2.04 -19.02 -19.42
N ILE A 118 1.87 -18.25 -18.35
CA ILE A 118 0.71 -17.35 -18.21
C ILE A 118 0.69 -16.31 -19.32
N LYS A 119 1.86 -15.71 -19.64
CA LYS A 119 1.98 -14.75 -20.75
C LYS A 119 1.60 -15.35 -22.10
N ALA A 120 2.02 -16.59 -22.37
CA ALA A 120 1.66 -17.31 -23.60
C ALA A 120 0.14 -17.60 -23.73
N LEU A 121 -0.58 -17.60 -22.60
CA LEU A 121 -2.02 -17.83 -22.54
C LEU A 121 -2.84 -16.53 -22.41
N GLY A 122 -2.27 -15.39 -22.78
CA GLY A 122 -2.96 -14.09 -22.78
C GLY A 122 -2.61 -13.18 -21.59
N GLY A 123 -1.71 -13.61 -20.68
CA GLY A 123 -1.19 -12.77 -19.59
C GLY A 123 -2.05 -12.75 -18.32
N ILE A 124 -3.26 -13.29 -18.36
CA ILE A 124 -4.16 -13.42 -17.21
C ILE A 124 -4.29 -14.91 -16.85
N TYR A 125 -4.17 -15.21 -15.58
CA TYR A 125 -4.23 -16.59 -15.12
C TYR A 125 -5.67 -17.10 -15.01
N GLN A 126 -6.00 -18.14 -15.77
CA GLN A 126 -7.36 -18.69 -15.95
C GLN A 126 -7.66 -19.91 -15.05
N GLY A 127 -6.97 -20.07 -13.92
CA GLY A 127 -7.27 -21.15 -12.97
C GLY A 127 -6.75 -22.55 -13.36
N HIS A 128 -5.77 -22.66 -14.27
CA HIS A 128 -5.28 -23.94 -14.84
C HIS A 128 -4.93 -25.02 -13.82
N CYS A 129 -4.45 -24.63 -12.61
CA CYS A 129 -4.01 -25.60 -11.61
C CYS A 129 -5.10 -25.89 -10.55
N ARG A 130 -6.29 -25.29 -10.62
CA ARG A 130 -7.32 -25.43 -9.59
C ARG A 130 -7.62 -26.90 -9.26
N ASP A 131 -7.78 -27.72 -10.29
CA ASP A 131 -8.20 -29.11 -10.16
C ASP A 131 -7.06 -30.12 -10.33
N LEU A 132 -5.81 -29.65 -10.53
CA LEU A 132 -4.69 -30.52 -10.89
C LEU A 132 -3.98 -31.16 -9.71
N LYS A 133 -4.37 -30.90 -8.45
CA LYS A 133 -3.72 -31.41 -7.24
C LYS A 133 -2.19 -31.33 -7.32
N GLN A 134 -1.65 -30.17 -7.70
CA GLN A 134 -0.21 -29.96 -7.79
C GLN A 134 0.49 -30.26 -6.47
N PRO A 135 1.74 -30.80 -6.50
CA PRO A 135 2.49 -31.08 -5.29
C PRO A 135 2.83 -29.79 -4.53
N VAL A 136 2.99 -29.91 -3.22
CA VAL A 136 3.38 -28.78 -2.34
C VAL A 136 4.73 -28.20 -2.73
N ASN A 137 5.69 -29.09 -2.96
CA ASN A 137 7.06 -28.67 -3.29
C ASN A 137 7.11 -27.99 -4.66
N ASP A 138 7.86 -26.90 -4.72
CA ASP A 138 8.10 -26.14 -5.95
C ASP A 138 6.81 -25.55 -6.56
N SER A 139 5.86 -25.17 -5.69
CA SER A 139 4.58 -24.56 -6.08
C SER A 139 4.34 -23.25 -5.35
N ALA A 140 3.71 -22.31 -6.04
CA ALA A 140 3.10 -21.15 -5.41
C ALA A 140 1.73 -21.55 -4.84
N ILE A 141 1.22 -20.80 -3.86
CA ILE A 141 -0.16 -20.93 -3.40
C ILE A 141 -0.97 -19.79 -4.01
N ARG A 142 -2.09 -20.13 -4.65
CA ARG A 142 -3.09 -19.18 -5.12
C ARG A 142 -4.36 -19.30 -4.29
N VAL A 143 -5.02 -18.18 -4.10
CA VAL A 143 -6.38 -18.12 -3.55
C VAL A 143 -7.38 -18.16 -4.70
N ILE A 144 -8.48 -18.90 -4.52
CA ILE A 144 -9.62 -18.92 -5.43
C ILE A 144 -10.38 -17.60 -5.25
N ASN A 145 -10.36 -16.76 -6.27
CA ASN A 145 -11.03 -15.47 -6.23
C ASN A 145 -12.51 -15.62 -6.62
N THR A 146 -13.37 -15.84 -5.63
CA THR A 146 -14.79 -16.04 -5.83
C THR A 146 -15.59 -14.75 -5.97
N PHE A 147 -15.03 -13.61 -5.61
CA PHE A 147 -15.73 -12.32 -5.62
C PHE A 147 -15.50 -11.52 -6.90
N GLY A 148 -14.26 -11.49 -7.41
CA GLY A 148 -13.92 -10.81 -8.65
C GLY A 148 -14.31 -9.34 -8.68
N THR A 149 -14.09 -8.62 -7.58
CA THR A 149 -14.43 -7.20 -7.46
C THR A 149 -13.73 -6.39 -8.55
N SER A 150 -14.49 -5.84 -9.51
CA SER A 150 -13.94 -5.07 -10.63
C SER A 150 -14.27 -3.58 -10.58
N GLN A 151 -15.13 -3.17 -9.65
CA GLN A 151 -15.55 -1.79 -9.48
C GLN A 151 -15.52 -1.37 -8.01
N TYR A 152 -15.12 -0.15 -7.73
CA TYR A 152 -15.16 0.42 -6.39
C TYR A 152 -15.15 1.95 -6.45
N ASN A 153 -15.51 2.59 -5.34
CA ASN A 153 -15.43 4.04 -5.20
C ASN A 153 -14.14 4.42 -4.49
N ASP A 154 -13.36 5.27 -5.14
CA ASP A 154 -12.12 5.83 -4.61
C ASP A 154 -12.34 7.26 -4.12
N LEU A 155 -11.73 7.62 -3.01
CA LEU A 155 -11.92 8.95 -2.38
C LEU A 155 -11.41 10.10 -3.26
N ILE A 156 -10.43 9.84 -4.13
CA ILE A 156 -9.80 10.84 -5.00
C ILE A 156 -10.25 10.65 -6.45
N GLN A 157 -10.06 9.45 -6.99
CA GLN A 157 -10.35 9.16 -8.41
C GLN A 157 -11.85 8.98 -8.70
N GLY A 158 -12.69 8.83 -7.67
CA GLY A 158 -14.13 8.61 -7.83
C GLY A 158 -14.46 7.17 -8.21
N HIS A 159 -15.36 6.95 -9.13
CA HIS A 159 -15.73 5.59 -9.55
C HIS A 159 -14.64 4.98 -10.42
N VAL A 160 -14.08 3.85 -9.95
CA VAL A 160 -13.01 3.10 -10.63
C VAL A 160 -13.56 1.81 -11.18
N THR A 161 -13.29 1.56 -12.46
CA THR A 161 -13.57 0.28 -13.13
C THR A 161 -12.25 -0.33 -13.59
N CYS A 162 -11.94 -1.52 -13.06
CA CYS A 162 -10.76 -2.31 -13.42
C CYS A 162 -11.10 -3.34 -14.51
N ASN A 163 -10.07 -3.89 -15.17
CA ASN A 163 -10.25 -4.99 -16.10
C ASN A 163 -10.95 -6.17 -15.39
N PRO A 164 -12.17 -6.60 -15.83
CA PRO A 164 -12.92 -7.64 -15.16
C PRO A 164 -12.21 -9.00 -15.14
N GLU A 165 -11.51 -9.36 -16.21
CA GLU A 165 -10.75 -10.63 -16.26
C GLU A 165 -9.62 -10.64 -15.25
N LEU A 166 -8.89 -9.50 -15.12
CA LEU A 166 -7.82 -9.34 -14.15
C LEU A 166 -8.36 -9.30 -12.71
N ALA A 167 -9.54 -8.72 -12.52
CA ALA A 167 -10.20 -8.67 -11.22
C ALA A 167 -10.67 -10.06 -10.75
N GLN A 168 -11.03 -10.96 -11.69
CA GLN A 168 -11.45 -12.33 -11.41
C GLN A 168 -10.29 -13.32 -11.28
N GLU A 169 -9.07 -12.90 -11.60
CA GLU A 169 -7.90 -13.78 -11.55
C GLU A 169 -7.64 -14.32 -10.14
N ASP A 170 -7.39 -15.63 -10.03
CA ASP A 170 -6.83 -16.23 -8.82
C ASP A 170 -5.41 -15.70 -8.61
N PHE A 171 -5.18 -15.03 -7.51
CA PHE A 171 -3.89 -14.38 -7.26
C PHE A 171 -3.00 -15.18 -6.29
N ILE A 172 -1.69 -14.96 -6.42
CA ILE A 172 -0.69 -15.61 -5.57
C ILE A 172 -0.72 -14.98 -4.17
N VAL A 173 -0.74 -15.83 -3.14
CA VAL A 173 -0.62 -15.47 -1.72
C VAL A 173 0.69 -15.95 -1.11
N LEU A 174 1.27 -17.04 -1.64
CA LEU A 174 2.64 -17.49 -1.31
C LEU A 174 3.38 -17.78 -2.62
N ARG A 175 4.56 -17.22 -2.77
CA ARG A 175 5.41 -17.40 -3.95
C ARG A 175 6.08 -18.77 -3.91
N LYS A 176 6.50 -19.27 -5.08
CA LYS A 176 7.22 -20.52 -5.25
C LYS A 176 8.55 -20.58 -4.48
N ASP A 177 9.20 -19.44 -4.29
CA ASP A 177 10.44 -19.29 -3.51
C ASP A 177 10.20 -19.21 -1.99
N GLY A 178 8.96 -19.37 -1.55
CA GLY A 178 8.57 -19.37 -0.14
C GLY A 178 8.32 -17.96 0.45
N LEU A 179 8.48 -16.90 -0.33
CA LEU A 179 8.19 -15.55 0.12
C LEU A 179 6.67 -15.28 0.07
N PHE A 180 6.18 -14.56 1.06
CA PHE A 180 4.78 -14.11 1.06
C PHE A 180 4.53 -13.11 -0.05
N ALA A 181 3.37 -13.20 -0.70
CA ALA A 181 3.03 -12.27 -1.75
C ALA A 181 2.49 -10.96 -1.17
N TYR A 182 2.75 -9.86 -1.87
CA TYR A 182 2.28 -8.52 -1.51
C TYR A 182 0.79 -8.47 -1.17
N GLN A 183 -0.05 -9.11 -1.99
CA GLN A 183 -1.50 -9.11 -1.79
C GLN A 183 -1.93 -9.76 -0.46
N LEU A 184 -1.22 -10.80 -0.02
CA LEU A 184 -1.47 -11.41 1.29
C LEU A 184 -1.07 -10.43 2.41
N ALA A 185 0.19 -10.00 2.39
CA ALA A 185 0.77 -9.25 3.48
C ALA A 185 0.05 -7.90 3.71
N VAL A 186 -0.17 -7.12 2.65
CA VAL A 186 -0.79 -5.79 2.78
C VAL A 186 -2.21 -5.87 3.34
N VAL A 187 -3.01 -6.85 2.92
CA VAL A 187 -4.40 -6.99 3.40
C VAL A 187 -4.44 -7.51 4.83
N VAL A 188 -3.63 -8.51 5.14
CA VAL A 188 -3.57 -9.09 6.50
C VAL A 188 -3.08 -8.06 7.50
N ASP A 189 -2.07 -7.26 7.16
CA ASP A 189 -1.55 -6.23 8.05
C ASP A 189 -2.48 -5.04 8.19
N ASP A 190 -3.17 -4.63 7.13
CA ASP A 190 -4.20 -3.59 7.23
C ASP A 190 -5.35 -4.04 8.16
N ILE A 191 -5.75 -5.32 8.11
CA ILE A 191 -6.69 -5.92 9.06
C ILE A 191 -6.08 -5.94 10.46
N TYR A 192 -4.83 -6.40 10.60
CA TYR A 192 -4.12 -6.50 11.88
C TYR A 192 -3.99 -5.15 12.56
N GLN A 193 -3.66 -4.09 11.83
CA GLN A 193 -3.53 -2.71 12.34
C GLN A 193 -4.87 -1.96 12.39
N ASN A 194 -6.00 -2.58 12.03
CA ASN A 194 -7.33 -1.97 11.93
C ASN A 194 -7.33 -0.70 11.07
N ILE A 195 -6.66 -0.73 9.93
CA ILE A 195 -6.61 0.41 9.02
C ILE A 195 -8.00 0.69 8.45
N THR A 196 -8.40 1.95 8.49
CA THR A 196 -9.72 2.40 8.01
C THR A 196 -9.61 3.16 6.69
N HIS A 197 -8.44 3.78 6.42
CA HIS A 197 -8.20 4.58 5.22
C HIS A 197 -6.80 4.32 4.66
N VAL A 198 -6.73 4.20 3.35
CA VAL A 198 -5.49 3.92 2.62
C VAL A 198 -5.31 4.97 1.54
N ILE A 199 -4.49 5.98 1.81
CA ILE A 199 -4.11 7.01 0.83
C ILE A 199 -2.76 6.62 0.24
N ARG A 200 -2.71 6.43 -1.12
CA ARG A 200 -1.51 5.90 -1.80
C ARG A 200 -1.46 6.31 -3.28
N GLY A 201 -0.43 5.94 -4.00
CA GLY A 201 -0.25 6.28 -5.41
C GLY A 201 -1.14 5.48 -6.37
N CYS A 202 -1.50 6.08 -7.51
CA CYS A 202 -2.31 5.47 -8.57
C CYS A 202 -1.72 4.21 -9.21
N ASP A 203 -0.43 3.90 -9.01
CA ASP A 203 0.16 2.62 -9.44
C ASP A 203 -0.48 1.39 -8.76
N LEU A 204 -1.19 1.62 -7.66
CA LEU A 204 -1.94 0.59 -6.93
C LEU A 204 -3.44 0.65 -7.17
N LEU A 205 -3.91 1.48 -8.10
CA LEU A 205 -5.34 1.64 -8.40
C LEU A 205 -5.96 0.31 -8.86
N GLU A 206 -5.38 -0.33 -9.86
CA GLU A 206 -5.87 -1.61 -10.39
C GLU A 206 -5.66 -2.80 -9.42
N PRO A 207 -4.50 -2.93 -8.72
CA PRO A 207 -4.31 -3.95 -7.68
C PRO A 207 -5.32 -3.90 -6.54
N THR A 208 -5.93 -2.73 -6.25
CA THR A 208 -6.95 -2.55 -5.21
C THR A 208 -8.15 -3.47 -5.40
N ALA A 209 -8.56 -3.72 -6.63
CA ALA A 209 -9.66 -4.63 -6.94
C ALA A 209 -9.47 -6.03 -6.35
N ARG A 210 -8.24 -6.60 -6.49
CA ARG A 210 -7.89 -7.89 -5.90
C ARG A 210 -7.83 -7.83 -4.38
N GLN A 211 -7.36 -6.72 -3.81
CA GLN A 211 -7.34 -6.53 -2.36
C GLN A 211 -8.75 -6.48 -1.79
N LEU A 212 -9.67 -5.77 -2.45
CA LEU A 212 -11.09 -5.75 -2.07
C LEU A 212 -11.72 -7.14 -2.10
N SER A 213 -11.46 -7.93 -3.17
CA SER A 213 -11.88 -9.33 -3.22
C SER A 213 -11.29 -10.14 -2.06
N PHE A 214 -10.04 -9.87 -1.69
CA PHE A 214 -9.38 -10.60 -0.60
C PHE A 214 -9.96 -10.23 0.78
N TYR A 215 -10.31 -8.97 1.03
CA TYR A 215 -11.05 -8.58 2.23
C TYR A 215 -12.39 -9.35 2.34
N GLN A 216 -13.11 -9.49 1.23
CA GLN A 216 -14.37 -10.23 1.18
C GLN A 216 -14.15 -11.73 1.45
N ILE A 217 -13.12 -12.35 0.87
CA ILE A 217 -12.74 -13.74 1.12
C ILE A 217 -12.43 -13.97 2.60
N LEU A 218 -11.70 -13.05 3.22
CA LEU A 218 -11.35 -13.10 4.64
C LEU A 218 -12.49 -12.67 5.57
N GLN A 219 -13.62 -12.19 5.02
CA GLN A 219 -14.80 -11.70 5.74
C GLN A 219 -14.51 -10.50 6.65
N TYR A 220 -13.60 -9.61 6.21
CA TYR A 220 -13.32 -8.34 6.89
C TYR A 220 -13.80 -7.15 6.07
N LYS A 221 -14.13 -6.07 6.78
CA LYS A 221 -14.46 -4.80 6.13
C LYS A 221 -13.18 -4.19 5.54
N ALA A 222 -13.20 -3.89 4.24
CA ALA A 222 -12.10 -3.18 3.60
C ALA A 222 -12.03 -1.72 4.07
N PRO A 223 -10.81 -1.11 4.12
CA PRO A 223 -10.65 0.32 4.31
C PRO A 223 -11.21 1.11 3.12
N GLN A 224 -11.40 2.42 3.30
CA GLN A 224 -11.60 3.32 2.19
C GLN A 224 -10.26 3.60 1.50
N PHE A 225 -10.26 3.65 0.18
CA PHE A 225 -9.06 3.90 -0.61
C PHE A 225 -9.11 5.27 -1.29
N GLY A 226 -8.00 5.96 -1.33
CA GLY A 226 -7.79 7.17 -2.11
C GLY A 226 -6.44 7.11 -2.82
N HIS A 227 -6.46 7.25 -4.15
CA HIS A 227 -5.27 7.15 -4.98
C HIS A 227 -4.90 8.51 -5.57
N PHE A 228 -3.78 9.09 -5.11
CA PHE A 228 -3.23 10.34 -5.66
C PHE A 228 -2.37 10.07 -6.91
N PRO A 229 -2.15 11.08 -7.79
CA PRO A 229 -1.35 10.96 -9.00
C PRO A 229 0.09 10.52 -8.72
N LEU A 230 0.69 9.84 -9.67
CA LEU A 230 2.13 9.56 -9.66
C LEU A 230 2.91 10.78 -10.17
N ALA A 231 3.98 11.13 -9.49
CA ALA A 231 4.97 12.06 -10.01
C ALA A 231 5.83 11.34 -11.06
N VAL A 232 5.85 11.88 -12.29
CA VAL A 232 6.59 11.30 -13.42
C VAL A 232 7.50 12.36 -14.04
N THR A 233 8.65 11.94 -14.61
CA THR A 233 9.54 12.84 -15.36
C THR A 233 9.03 13.10 -16.78
N HIS A 234 8.36 12.12 -17.36
CA HIS A 234 7.57 12.18 -18.58
C HIS A 234 6.55 11.04 -18.54
N GLN A 235 5.54 11.10 -19.38
CA GLN A 235 4.43 10.15 -19.35
C GLN A 235 4.91 8.68 -19.34
N GLY A 236 4.47 7.91 -18.35
CA GLY A 236 4.86 6.50 -18.16
C GLY A 236 6.18 6.27 -17.41
N PHE A 237 6.93 7.34 -17.02
CA PHE A 237 8.22 7.19 -16.32
C PHE A 237 8.13 7.72 -14.88
N LYS A 238 7.61 6.87 -14.01
CA LYS A 238 7.46 7.15 -12.59
C LYS A 238 8.80 7.51 -11.93
N LEU A 239 8.78 8.58 -11.11
CA LEU A 239 9.85 8.83 -10.14
C LEU A 239 9.83 7.69 -9.10
N SER A 240 10.78 6.78 -9.22
CA SER A 240 10.88 5.62 -8.33
C SER A 240 12.34 5.32 -8.01
N LYS A 241 12.57 4.56 -6.94
CA LYS A 241 13.90 4.06 -6.56
C LYS A 241 14.57 3.26 -7.69
N GLN A 242 13.78 2.54 -8.51
CA GLN A 242 14.27 1.78 -9.66
C GLN A 242 14.74 2.68 -10.81
N ASN A 243 14.22 3.90 -10.90
CA ASN A 243 14.57 4.90 -11.93
C ASN A 243 15.54 5.96 -11.39
N ASN A 244 16.31 5.65 -10.33
CA ASN A 244 17.30 6.53 -9.72
C ASN A 244 16.76 7.93 -9.34
N ALA A 245 15.53 8.00 -8.85
CA ALA A 245 15.01 9.24 -8.31
C ALA A 245 15.91 9.75 -7.16
N PRO A 246 16.34 11.02 -7.17
CA PRO A 246 17.19 11.57 -6.13
C PRO A 246 16.51 11.51 -4.76
N GLU A 247 17.32 11.32 -3.72
CA GLU A 247 16.87 11.43 -2.34
C GLU A 247 16.34 12.83 -2.05
N ILE A 248 15.40 12.92 -1.12
CA ILE A 248 14.93 14.19 -0.59
C ILE A 248 15.95 14.78 0.38
N ASN A 249 16.07 16.10 0.39
CA ASN A 249 17.05 16.81 1.20
C ASN A 249 16.62 16.86 2.69
N LYS A 250 17.39 16.23 3.57
CA LYS A 250 17.15 16.23 5.02
C LYS A 250 17.64 17.50 5.73
N GLU A 251 18.59 18.21 5.16
CA GLU A 251 19.11 19.45 5.75
C GLU A 251 18.13 20.62 5.59
N ASN A 252 17.31 20.58 4.53
CA ASN A 252 16.29 21.59 4.26
C ASN A 252 15.01 20.94 3.75
N PRO A 253 14.09 20.47 4.63
CA PRO A 253 12.85 19.80 4.25
C PRO A 253 11.79 20.69 3.60
N ILE A 254 11.78 21.99 3.94
CA ILE A 254 10.69 22.92 3.56
C ILE A 254 10.42 22.97 2.06
N PRO A 255 11.41 23.13 1.15
CA PRO A 255 11.13 23.16 -0.27
C PRO A 255 10.47 21.87 -0.78
N SER A 256 10.89 20.72 -0.27
CA SER A 256 10.31 19.43 -0.66
C SER A 256 8.89 19.25 -0.14
N LEU A 257 8.61 19.63 1.11
CA LEU A 257 7.26 19.62 1.69
C LEU A 257 6.33 20.58 0.95
N PHE A 258 6.79 21.78 0.68
CA PHE A 258 6.02 22.80 -0.07
C PHE A 258 5.67 22.29 -1.47
N ALA A 259 6.65 21.74 -2.19
CA ALA A 259 6.44 21.16 -3.51
C ALA A 259 5.46 19.97 -3.47
N ALA A 260 5.55 19.11 -2.45
CA ALA A 260 4.64 17.97 -2.28
C ALA A 260 3.20 18.43 -1.98
N LEU A 261 3.00 19.47 -1.15
CA LEU A 261 1.70 20.08 -0.92
C LEU A 261 1.11 20.66 -2.20
N THR A 262 1.91 21.39 -2.97
CA THR A 262 1.51 21.96 -4.27
C THR A 262 1.12 20.86 -5.25
N PHE A 263 1.92 19.78 -5.33
CA PHE A 263 1.63 18.62 -6.16
C PHE A 263 0.29 17.95 -5.79
N LEU A 264 -0.01 17.89 -4.49
CA LEU A 264 -1.27 17.36 -3.96
C LEU A 264 -2.44 18.37 -4.08
N GLY A 265 -2.26 19.49 -4.81
CA GLY A 265 -3.29 20.48 -5.03
C GLY A 265 -3.61 21.37 -3.81
N GLN A 266 -2.85 21.22 -2.73
CA GLN A 266 -2.97 22.10 -1.56
C GLN A 266 -2.20 23.38 -1.83
N GLN A 267 -2.80 24.51 -1.76
CA GLN A 267 -2.22 25.81 -2.17
C GLN A 267 -1.55 26.53 -0.97
N PRO A 268 -0.35 26.07 -0.52
CA PRO A 268 0.32 26.71 0.62
C PRO A 268 0.71 28.15 0.27
N PRO A 269 0.50 29.14 1.16
CA PRO A 269 0.98 30.49 0.98
C PRO A 269 2.51 30.53 0.87
N ASN A 270 3.04 31.39 -0.02
CA ASN A 270 4.49 31.47 -0.26
C ASN A 270 5.32 31.83 0.98
N GLU A 271 4.73 32.51 1.94
CA GLU A 271 5.34 32.86 3.22
C GLU A 271 5.80 31.62 3.99
N LEU A 272 5.12 30.48 3.79
CA LEU A 272 5.49 29.21 4.42
C LEU A 272 6.80 28.60 3.88
N LEU A 273 7.35 29.13 2.79
CA LEU A 273 8.72 28.79 2.36
C LEU A 273 9.80 29.30 3.34
N GLN A 274 9.47 30.26 4.19
CA GLN A 274 10.35 30.79 5.24
C GLN A 274 9.98 30.26 6.64
N ALA A 275 8.95 29.44 6.74
CA ALA A 275 8.49 28.84 7.99
C ALA A 275 9.40 27.66 8.41
N ASN A 276 9.22 27.18 9.63
CA ASN A 276 9.78 25.91 10.04
C ASN A 276 8.83 24.73 9.69
N VAL A 277 9.32 23.50 9.83
CA VAL A 277 8.56 22.29 9.49
C VAL A 277 7.24 22.19 10.28
N THR A 278 7.27 22.54 11.57
CA THR A 278 6.09 22.47 12.45
C THR A 278 5.01 23.45 12.00
N GLU A 279 5.38 24.67 11.65
CA GLU A 279 4.45 25.69 11.16
C GLU A 279 3.83 25.28 9.82
N LEU A 280 4.66 24.81 8.87
CA LEU A 280 4.18 24.35 7.57
C LEU A 280 3.22 23.17 7.71
N LEU A 281 3.55 22.16 8.53
CA LEU A 281 2.68 21.00 8.75
C LEU A 281 1.40 21.37 9.52
N SER A 282 1.48 22.27 10.49
CA SER A 282 0.29 22.74 11.20
C SER A 282 -0.70 23.42 10.26
N TRP A 283 -0.18 24.29 9.36
CA TRP A 283 -1.00 24.86 8.30
C TRP A 283 -1.58 23.79 7.38
N ALA A 284 -0.74 22.84 6.94
CA ALA A 284 -1.14 21.79 6.02
C ALA A 284 -2.23 20.88 6.62
N ILE A 285 -2.12 20.50 7.90
CA ILE A 285 -3.15 19.71 8.59
C ILE A 285 -4.48 20.48 8.68
N ALA A 286 -4.43 21.77 9.03
CA ALA A 286 -5.63 22.59 9.16
C ALA A 286 -6.36 22.81 7.83
N HIS A 287 -5.62 22.90 6.73
CA HIS A 287 -6.16 23.22 5.39
C HIS A 287 -6.23 22.03 4.43
N TRP A 288 -5.88 20.83 4.89
CA TRP A 288 -5.93 19.63 4.06
C TRP A 288 -7.32 19.40 3.49
N SER A 289 -7.37 19.15 2.20
CA SER A 289 -8.60 18.73 1.53
C SER A 289 -8.30 17.64 0.50
N ILE A 290 -8.78 16.45 0.77
CA ILE A 290 -8.65 15.31 -0.15
C ILE A 290 -9.33 15.58 -1.49
N THR A 291 -10.35 16.44 -1.51
CA THR A 291 -11.09 16.79 -2.74
C THR A 291 -10.32 17.72 -3.67
N GLN A 292 -9.26 18.38 -3.17
CA GLN A 292 -8.35 19.20 -3.98
C GLN A 292 -7.24 18.37 -4.64
N VAL A 293 -7.02 17.16 -4.19
CA VAL A 293 -6.02 16.27 -4.82
C VAL A 293 -6.42 16.01 -6.27
N PRO A 294 -5.50 16.23 -7.25
CA PRO A 294 -5.82 16.05 -8.66
C PRO A 294 -6.31 14.63 -8.99
N LYS A 295 -7.33 14.55 -9.85
CA LYS A 295 -7.94 13.27 -10.27
C LYS A 295 -7.23 12.60 -11.45
N SER A 296 -6.08 13.08 -11.88
CA SER A 296 -5.24 12.43 -12.89
C SER A 296 -4.47 11.25 -12.29
N GLN A 297 -4.08 10.30 -13.11
CA GLN A 297 -3.26 9.18 -12.63
C GLN A 297 -1.77 9.54 -12.56
N GLU A 298 -1.31 10.49 -13.41
CA GLU A 298 0.08 10.96 -13.47
C GLU A 298 0.13 12.48 -13.60
N ILE A 299 1.16 13.09 -13.03
CA ILE A 299 1.52 14.50 -13.21
C ILE A 299 3.01 14.56 -13.55
N VAL A 300 3.34 15.19 -14.67
CA VAL A 300 4.71 15.46 -15.10
C VAL A 300 5.26 16.62 -14.26
N LEU A 301 6.48 16.44 -13.71
CA LEU A 301 7.19 17.45 -12.90
C LEU A 301 8.03 18.36 -13.75
#